data_f52ab2a2c691abcb9d72c9e70d5a37b8
#
_entry.id   f52ab2a2c691abcb9d72c9e70d5a37b8
#
_cell.length_a   1.000
_cell.length_b   1.000
_cell.length_c   1.000
_cell.angle_alpha   90.00
_cell.angle_beta   90.00
_cell.angle_gamma   90.00
#
_symmetry.space_group_name_H-M   'P 1'
#
loop_
_entity.id
_entity.type
_entity.pdbx_description
1 polymer ?
#
loop_
_entity_poly.entity_id
_entity_poly.type
_entity_poly.pdbx_seq_one_letter_code
_entity_poly.pdbx_strand_id
1 'polypeptide(L)'
;MLFEECCSVIENTGFNRLRQYADNVNVYCTYRDERMNIVFVWNEAALAGFSPELIDNQNRSVVAFFTQKGVFNCRLLNIICTYNTGMSKRNTAAYFPVWFIDENTGKLIIYEEQPDDFAGLREVIENIDISVAARRGKKSCRRAKIVPTYVNWFLIAVNIIVFAIMEIRGSTTDTAY
;
A
#
# COMPACT_ATOMS: atom_id res chain seq x y z
N MET A 1 -5.25 5.13 12.60
CA MET A 1 -6.49 5.76 12.16
C MET A 1 -6.25 6.89 11.18
N LEU A 2 -5.34 7.81 11.45
CA LEU A 2 -4.90 8.79 10.45
C LEU A 2 -4.14 8.12 9.29
N PHE A 3 -3.44 7.03 9.58
CA PHE A 3 -2.81 6.18 8.56
C PHE A 3 -3.81 5.72 7.48
N GLU A 4 -4.97 5.20 7.85
CA GLU A 4 -6.01 4.76 6.90
C GLU A 4 -6.60 5.92 6.09
N GLU A 5 -6.76 7.09 6.72
CA GLU A 5 -7.25 8.28 6.04
C GLU A 5 -6.20 8.81 5.05
N CYS A 6 -4.93 8.84 5.43
CA CYS A 6 -3.82 9.17 4.55
C CYS A 6 -3.78 8.23 3.33
N CYS A 7 -3.90 6.93 3.55
CA CYS A 7 -3.98 5.94 2.47
C CYS A 7 -5.15 6.22 1.51
N SER A 8 -6.33 6.47 2.06
CA SER A 8 -7.54 6.78 1.26
C SER A 8 -7.37 8.06 0.44
N VAL A 9 -6.76 9.07 1.02
CA VAL A 9 -6.49 10.35 0.35
C VAL A 9 -5.52 10.16 -0.81
N ILE A 10 -4.44 9.41 -0.62
CA ILE A 10 -3.47 9.09 -1.67
C ILE A 10 -4.13 8.34 -2.84
N GLU A 11 -4.97 7.35 -2.54
CA GLU A 11 -5.72 6.61 -3.57
C GLU A 11 -6.63 7.54 -4.38
N ASN A 12 -7.33 8.47 -3.71
CA ASN A 12 -8.21 9.43 -4.36
C ASN A 12 -7.48 10.44 -5.26
N THR A 13 -6.17 10.64 -5.09
CA THR A 13 -5.34 11.48 -5.96
C THR A 13 -4.82 10.76 -7.20
N GLY A 14 -5.23 9.52 -7.42
CA GLY A 14 -4.86 8.72 -8.60
C GLY A 14 -3.56 7.95 -8.44
N PHE A 15 -3.11 7.73 -7.21
CA PHE A 15 -2.09 6.75 -6.94
C PHE A 15 -2.71 5.35 -6.84
N ASN A 16 -2.11 4.40 -7.51
CA ASN A 16 -2.52 3.00 -7.47
C ASN A 16 -1.76 2.26 -6.38
N ARG A 17 -2.47 1.51 -5.56
CA ARG A 17 -1.86 0.67 -4.55
C ARG A 17 -1.12 -0.50 -5.20
N LEU A 18 0.18 -0.59 -4.97
CA LEU A 18 1.03 -1.64 -5.52
C LEU A 18 0.93 -2.92 -4.71
N ARG A 19 1.11 -2.80 -3.40
CA ARG A 19 1.15 -3.93 -2.48
C ARG A 19 0.92 -3.47 -1.05
N GLN A 20 0.31 -4.34 -0.26
CA GLN A 20 0.35 -4.27 1.18
C GLN A 20 1.51 -5.17 1.64
N TYR A 21 2.57 -4.58 2.18
CA TYR A 21 3.73 -5.34 2.66
C TYR A 21 3.47 -5.96 4.03
N ALA A 22 2.75 -5.25 4.88
CA ALA A 22 2.28 -5.66 6.20
C ALA A 22 1.02 -4.86 6.51
N ASP A 23 0.33 -5.20 7.60
CA ASP A 23 -0.92 -4.50 7.98
C ASP A 23 -0.74 -2.99 8.21
N ASN A 24 0.50 -2.53 8.40
CA ASN A 24 0.85 -1.15 8.72
C ASN A 24 1.77 -0.47 7.68
N VAL A 25 1.96 -1.06 6.49
CA VAL A 25 2.80 -0.50 5.43
C VAL A 25 2.12 -0.66 4.08
N ASN A 26 1.82 0.45 3.43
CA ASN A 26 1.24 0.46 2.09
C ASN A 26 2.18 1.13 1.10
N VAL A 27 2.21 0.62 -0.12
CA VAL A 27 3.01 1.18 -1.22
C VAL A 27 2.09 1.57 -2.36
N TYR A 28 2.26 2.79 -2.81
CA TYR A 28 1.50 3.39 -3.89
C TYR A 28 2.40 3.86 -5.01
N CYS A 29 1.89 3.87 -6.24
CA CYS A 29 2.60 4.43 -7.35
C CYS A 29 1.67 5.16 -8.32
N THR A 30 2.22 6.17 -9.00
CA THR A 30 1.57 6.85 -10.13
C THR A 30 2.63 7.25 -11.15
N TYR A 31 2.28 7.15 -12.44
CA TYR A 31 3.15 7.62 -13.51
C TYR A 31 2.65 8.98 -13.99
N ARG A 32 3.42 10.03 -13.73
CA ARG A 32 3.11 11.41 -14.15
C ARG A 32 4.39 12.11 -14.58
N ASP A 33 4.29 12.98 -15.55
CA ASP A 33 5.39 13.82 -16.03
C ASP A 33 6.65 13.00 -16.39
N GLU A 34 6.44 11.86 -17.07
CA GLU A 34 7.49 10.92 -17.47
C GLU A 34 8.30 10.34 -16.29
N ARG A 35 7.71 10.34 -15.09
CA ARG A 35 8.32 9.83 -13.86
C ARG A 35 7.40 8.87 -13.14
N MET A 36 7.99 7.83 -12.59
CA MET A 36 7.31 6.95 -11.65
C MET A 36 7.44 7.55 -10.25
N ASN A 37 6.34 8.02 -9.70
CA ASN A 37 6.28 8.51 -8.32
C ASN A 37 5.81 7.36 -7.43
N ILE A 38 6.61 7.02 -6.44
CA ILE A 38 6.39 5.91 -5.50
C ILE A 38 6.25 6.49 -4.11
N VAL A 39 5.21 6.08 -3.39
CA VAL A 39 4.94 6.54 -2.02
C VAL A 39 4.80 5.34 -1.11
N PHE A 40 5.62 5.29 -0.08
CA PHE A 40 5.44 4.40 1.05
C PHE A 40 4.71 5.12 2.17
N VAL A 41 3.67 4.52 2.70
CA VAL A 41 2.97 5.02 3.89
C VAL A 41 3.21 4.03 5.02
N TRP A 42 3.79 4.53 6.09
CA TRP A 42 4.20 3.74 7.26
C TRP A 42 3.39 4.16 8.48
N ASN A 43 2.90 3.20 9.24
CA ASN A 43 2.40 3.45 10.58
C ASN A 43 3.57 3.31 11.58
N GLU A 44 3.58 4.10 12.65
CA GLU A 44 4.60 4.02 13.71
C GLU A 44 4.79 2.60 14.25
N ALA A 45 3.71 1.82 14.39
CA ALA A 45 3.79 0.43 14.82
C ALA A 45 4.65 -0.46 13.89
N ALA A 46 4.66 -0.16 12.59
CA ALA A 46 5.51 -0.86 11.63
C ALA A 46 6.98 -0.51 11.80
N LEU A 47 7.28 0.75 12.14
CA LEU A 47 8.65 1.23 12.31
C LEU A 47 9.34 0.65 13.56
N ALA A 48 8.59 0.28 14.59
CA ALA A 48 9.14 -0.31 15.80
C ALA A 48 9.88 -1.64 15.57
N GLY A 49 9.58 -2.33 14.45
CA GLY A 49 10.23 -3.58 14.04
C GLY A 49 11.24 -3.44 12.90
N PHE A 50 11.43 -2.23 12.34
CA PHE A 50 12.29 -2.02 11.17
C PHE A 50 13.50 -1.17 11.51
N SER A 51 14.69 -1.66 11.17
CA SER A 51 15.89 -0.83 11.17
C SER A 51 15.89 0.15 9.98
N PRO A 52 16.58 1.29 10.06
CA PRO A 52 16.75 2.21 8.92
C PRO A 52 17.25 1.52 7.65
N GLU A 53 18.19 0.59 7.80
CA GLU A 53 18.72 -0.18 6.66
C GLU A 53 17.67 -1.06 6.01
N LEU A 54 16.75 -1.62 6.78
CA LEU A 54 15.68 -2.46 6.24
C LEU A 54 14.68 -1.62 5.44
N ILE A 55 14.36 -0.41 5.91
CA ILE A 55 13.52 0.55 5.18
C ILE A 55 14.19 0.92 3.85
N ASP A 56 15.47 1.27 3.88
CA ASP A 56 16.23 1.62 2.69
C ASP A 56 16.33 0.44 1.70
N ASN A 57 16.53 -0.76 2.18
CA ASN A 57 16.55 -1.95 1.34
C ASN A 57 15.20 -2.21 0.67
N GLN A 58 14.10 -2.01 1.38
CA GLN A 58 12.76 -2.11 0.79
C GLN A 58 12.51 -1.04 -0.26
N ASN A 59 12.88 0.21 0.03
CA ASN A 59 12.78 1.31 -0.92
C ASN A 59 13.57 1.02 -2.20
N ARG A 60 14.82 0.59 -2.06
CA ARG A 60 15.68 0.20 -3.20
C ARG A 60 15.12 -0.98 -3.99
N SER A 61 14.56 -1.96 -3.31
CA SER A 61 13.94 -3.13 -3.95
C SER A 61 12.79 -2.73 -4.88
N VAL A 62 11.94 -1.80 -4.44
CA VAL A 62 10.83 -1.31 -5.27
C VAL A 62 11.34 -0.47 -6.45
N VAL A 63 12.32 0.39 -6.23
CA VAL A 63 12.94 1.16 -7.33
C VAL A 63 13.58 0.20 -8.34
N ALA A 64 14.34 -0.81 -7.88
CA ALA A 64 14.95 -1.81 -8.74
C ALA A 64 13.91 -2.59 -9.57
N PHE A 65 12.77 -2.94 -8.97
CA PHE A 65 11.67 -3.59 -9.69
C PHE A 65 11.19 -2.74 -10.88
N PHE A 66 10.99 -1.44 -10.70
CA PHE A 66 10.58 -0.55 -11.79
C PHE A 66 11.68 -0.38 -12.84
N THR A 67 12.94 -0.28 -12.40
CA THR A 67 14.09 -0.19 -13.30
C THR A 67 14.20 -1.44 -14.20
N GLN A 68 13.98 -2.63 -13.64
CA GLN A 68 13.94 -3.89 -14.41
C GLN A 68 12.80 -3.92 -15.43
N LYS A 69 11.72 -3.18 -15.18
CA LYS A 69 10.60 -2.99 -16.11
C LYS A 69 10.83 -1.89 -17.16
N GLY A 70 12.03 -1.30 -17.20
CA GLY A 70 12.38 -0.23 -18.13
C GLY A 70 12.00 1.18 -17.68
N VAL A 71 11.59 1.36 -16.42
CA VAL A 71 11.26 2.66 -15.87
C VAL A 71 12.45 3.16 -15.06
N PHE A 72 13.26 4.04 -15.66
CA PHE A 72 14.51 4.52 -15.05
C PHE A 72 14.34 5.80 -14.22
N ASN A 73 13.28 6.57 -14.48
CA ASN A 73 13.02 7.82 -13.77
C ASN A 73 12.03 7.59 -12.63
N CYS A 74 12.53 7.10 -11.49
CA CYS A 74 11.74 6.85 -10.30
C CYS A 74 12.04 7.90 -9.23
N ARG A 75 10.99 8.45 -8.60
CA ARG A 75 11.07 9.24 -7.37
C ARG A 75 10.34 8.49 -6.27
N LEU A 76 10.87 8.55 -5.06
CA LEU A 76 10.30 7.86 -3.92
C LEU A 76 10.13 8.83 -2.74
N LEU A 77 9.00 8.72 -2.05
CA LEU A 77 8.69 9.44 -0.82
C LEU A 77 8.24 8.43 0.25
N ASN A 78 8.73 8.58 1.45
CA ASN A 78 8.21 7.90 2.62
C ASN A 78 7.31 8.86 3.42
N ILE A 79 6.10 8.44 3.75
CA ILE A 79 5.19 9.16 4.64
C ILE A 79 5.04 8.33 5.90
N ILE A 80 5.35 8.91 7.04
CA ILE A 80 5.34 8.23 8.34
C ILE A 80 4.27 8.84 9.22
N CYS A 81 3.24 8.07 9.55
CA CYS A 81 2.21 8.43 10.52
C CYS A 81 2.72 8.06 11.92
N THR A 82 2.91 9.04 12.78
CA THR A 82 3.54 8.85 14.10
C THR A 82 2.94 9.76 15.16
N TYR A 83 2.92 9.27 16.40
CA TYR A 83 2.58 10.07 17.57
C TYR A 83 3.77 10.88 18.11
N ASN A 84 4.99 10.55 17.70
CA ASN A 84 6.22 11.19 18.19
C ASN A 84 7.21 11.45 17.04
N THR A 85 7.02 12.58 16.37
CA THR A 85 7.84 12.99 15.23
C THR A 85 9.33 13.12 15.55
N GLY A 86 9.68 13.53 16.77
CA GLY A 86 11.08 13.68 17.18
C GLY A 86 11.83 12.36 17.32
N MET A 87 11.16 11.30 17.77
CA MET A 87 11.72 9.95 17.88
C MET A 87 11.84 9.29 16.51
N SER A 88 10.80 9.42 15.69
CA SER A 88 10.77 8.84 14.35
C SER A 88 11.85 9.42 13.45
N LYS A 89 12.14 10.72 13.54
CA LYS A 89 13.25 11.34 12.78
C LYS A 89 14.61 10.72 13.11
N ARG A 90 14.87 10.35 14.36
CA ARG A 90 16.14 9.72 14.76
C ARG A 90 16.27 8.29 14.24
N ASN A 91 15.16 7.59 14.09
CA ASN A 91 15.15 6.20 13.65
C ASN A 91 15.13 6.06 12.12
N THR A 92 14.79 7.13 11.40
CA THR A 92 14.79 7.15 9.93
C THR A 92 15.93 8.03 9.42
N ALA A 93 17.17 7.58 9.54
CA ALA A 93 18.28 8.14 8.77
C ALA A 93 18.08 7.76 7.30
N ALA A 94 17.22 8.51 6.61
CA ALA A 94 16.68 8.09 5.35
C ALA A 94 17.54 8.56 4.18
N TYR A 95 17.87 7.63 3.32
CA TYR A 95 18.46 7.89 2.00
C TYR A 95 17.43 8.53 1.05
N PHE A 96 16.13 8.30 1.31
CA PHE A 96 15.02 8.80 0.52
C PHE A 96 14.22 9.87 1.28
N PRO A 97 13.56 10.80 0.59
CA PRO A 97 12.71 11.80 1.21
C PRO A 97 11.68 11.21 2.19
N VAL A 98 11.47 11.91 3.31
CA VAL A 98 10.55 11.48 4.36
C VAL A 98 9.69 12.66 4.82
N TRP A 99 8.38 12.48 4.79
CA TRP A 99 7.42 13.36 5.43
C TRP A 99 6.83 12.69 6.67
N PHE A 100 6.49 13.48 7.66
CA PHE A 100 5.85 12.97 8.86
C PHE A 100 4.44 13.53 8.98
N ILE A 101 3.52 12.71 9.43
CA ILE A 101 2.16 13.12 9.80
C ILE A 101 2.01 12.84 11.30
N ASP A 102 1.80 13.90 12.07
CA ASP A 102 1.53 13.80 13.50
C ASP A 102 0.11 13.28 13.73
N GLU A 103 -0.02 12.08 14.25
CA GLU A 103 -1.33 11.45 14.51
C GLU A 103 -2.15 12.15 15.58
N ASN A 104 -1.54 12.98 16.44
CA ASN A 104 -2.26 13.76 17.44
C ASN A 104 -2.93 15.00 16.84
N THR A 105 -2.21 15.68 15.95
CA THR A 105 -2.63 16.97 15.39
C THR A 105 -3.07 16.89 13.92
N GLY A 106 -2.76 15.80 13.20
CA GLY A 106 -2.95 15.62 11.78
C GLY A 106 -2.08 16.50 10.90
N LYS A 107 -1.15 17.21 11.51
CA LYS A 107 -0.29 18.12 10.76
C LYS A 107 0.77 17.37 9.98
N LEU A 108 0.93 17.75 8.74
CA LEU A 108 2.06 17.37 7.91
C LEU A 108 3.30 18.15 8.35
N ILE A 109 4.40 17.45 8.55
CA ILE A 109 5.70 18.01 8.93
C ILE A 109 6.71 17.64 7.85
N ILE A 110 7.20 18.67 7.17
CA ILE A 110 8.23 18.57 6.14
C ILE A 110 9.46 19.33 6.68
N TYR A 111 10.60 18.65 6.76
CA TYR A 111 11.85 19.30 7.17
C TYR A 111 12.52 19.99 5.99
N GLU A 112 13.34 21.01 6.24
CA GLU A 112 13.95 21.89 5.23
C GLU A 112 14.73 21.16 4.12
N GLU A 113 15.27 19.99 4.41
CA GLU A 113 16.02 19.18 3.43
C GLU A 113 15.12 18.30 2.54
N GLN A 114 13.81 18.34 2.77
CA GLN A 114 12.84 17.48 2.08
C GLN A 114 12.14 18.24 0.95
N PRO A 115 11.63 17.56 -0.09
CA PRO A 115 10.87 18.22 -1.12
C PRO A 115 9.58 18.83 -0.56
N ASP A 116 9.33 20.08 -0.90
CA ASP A 116 8.13 20.81 -0.46
C ASP A 116 6.84 20.22 -1.01
N ASP A 117 6.89 19.63 -2.20
CA ASP A 117 5.78 18.90 -2.80
C ASP A 117 6.25 17.63 -3.47
N PHE A 118 5.37 16.65 -3.52
CA PHE A 118 5.58 15.38 -4.19
C PHE A 118 4.33 14.98 -4.98
N ALA A 119 4.36 15.27 -6.27
CA ALA A 119 3.28 14.95 -7.22
C ALA A 119 1.89 15.48 -6.80
N GLY A 120 1.85 16.64 -6.14
CA GLY A 120 0.61 17.31 -5.68
C GLY A 120 0.04 16.72 -4.37
N LEU A 121 0.79 15.90 -3.66
CA LEU A 121 0.32 15.28 -2.42
C LEU A 121 0.28 16.24 -1.22
N ARG A 122 1.12 17.28 -1.21
CA ARG A 122 1.19 18.19 -0.07
C ARG A 122 -0.16 18.80 0.26
N GLU A 123 -0.76 19.48 -0.70
CA GLU A 123 -2.04 20.17 -0.49
C GLU A 123 -3.14 19.23 -0.03
N VAL A 124 -3.17 18.02 -0.57
CA VAL A 124 -4.21 17.03 -0.26
C VAL A 124 -4.03 16.45 1.13
N ILE A 125 -2.80 16.22 1.57
CA ILE A 125 -2.50 15.70 2.90
C ILE A 125 -2.69 16.79 3.96
N GLU A 126 -2.30 18.04 3.73
CA GLU A 126 -2.52 19.16 4.63
C GLU A 126 -4.01 19.43 4.90
N ASN A 127 -4.88 19.08 3.94
CA ASN A 127 -6.33 19.21 4.06
C ASN A 127 -7.01 18.00 4.74
N ILE A 128 -6.28 17.03 5.25
CA ILE A 128 -6.86 15.92 6.00
C ILE A 128 -7.45 16.45 7.32
N ASP A 129 -8.77 16.41 7.44
CA ASP A 129 -9.48 16.82 8.66
C ASP A 129 -9.56 15.65 9.65
N ILE A 130 -8.82 15.76 10.76
CA ILE A 130 -8.79 14.77 11.84
C ILE A 130 -10.17 14.52 12.42
N SER A 131 -11.04 15.53 12.46
CA SER A 131 -12.39 15.38 12.99
C SER A 131 -13.22 14.41 12.15
N VAL A 132 -12.99 14.40 10.84
CA VAL A 132 -13.61 13.47 9.91
C VAL A 132 -12.99 12.08 10.03
N ALA A 133 -11.66 11.98 10.15
CA ALA A 133 -10.94 10.74 10.37
C ALA A 133 -11.41 10.03 11.65
N ALA A 134 -11.57 10.76 12.75
CA ALA A 134 -12.08 10.22 14.01
C ALA A 134 -13.53 9.72 13.93
N ARG A 135 -14.39 10.38 13.14
CA ARG A 135 -15.77 9.95 12.91
C ARG A 135 -15.86 8.74 11.99
N ARG A 136 -15.01 8.64 10.97
CA ARG A 136 -14.95 7.50 10.05
C ARG A 136 -14.36 6.26 10.71
N GLY A 137 -13.36 6.41 11.56
CA GLY A 137 -12.78 5.30 12.32
C GLY A 137 -13.80 4.53 13.16
N LYS A 138 -14.86 5.19 13.64
CA LYS A 138 -16.01 4.53 14.29
C LYS A 138 -16.96 3.82 13.31
N LYS A 139 -16.96 4.16 12.02
CA LYS A 139 -17.82 3.54 11.00
C LYS A 139 -17.10 2.48 10.16
N SER A 140 -15.77 2.49 10.10
CA SER A 140 -14.96 1.60 9.25
C SER A 140 -14.73 0.20 9.83
N CYS A 141 -15.34 -0.12 10.98
CA CYS A 141 -15.50 -1.52 11.38
C CYS A 141 -16.67 -2.18 10.60
N ARG A 142 -16.90 -1.78 9.34
CA ARG A 142 -17.61 -2.62 8.38
C ARG A 142 -16.64 -3.72 7.99
N ARG A 143 -16.77 -4.87 8.67
CA ARG A 143 -16.32 -6.17 8.15
C ARG A 143 -16.43 -6.10 6.63
N ALA A 144 -15.30 -6.29 5.95
CA ALA A 144 -15.31 -6.61 4.53
C ALA A 144 -16.41 -7.67 4.38
N LYS A 145 -17.48 -7.33 3.67
CA LYS A 145 -18.53 -8.30 3.34
C LYS A 145 -17.77 -9.35 2.55
N ILE A 146 -17.47 -10.46 3.19
CA ILE A 146 -17.01 -11.65 2.50
C ILE A 146 -18.12 -11.91 1.50
N VAL A 147 -17.88 -11.51 0.25
CA VAL A 147 -18.77 -11.87 -0.84
C VAL A 147 -18.74 -13.39 -0.84
N PRO A 148 -19.84 -14.04 -0.49
CA PRO A 148 -19.85 -15.50 -0.44
C PRO A 148 -19.47 -15.97 -1.84
N THR A 149 -18.46 -16.80 -1.91
CA THR A 149 -17.79 -17.29 -3.11
C THR A 149 -18.70 -18.30 -3.84
N TYR A 150 -19.96 -17.93 -4.09
CA TYR A 150 -20.88 -18.77 -4.86
C TYR A 150 -20.32 -19.12 -6.24
N VAL A 151 -19.53 -18.20 -6.82
CA VAL A 151 -18.85 -18.43 -8.10
C VAL A 151 -17.82 -19.57 -8.00
N ASN A 152 -17.02 -19.60 -6.94
CA ASN A 152 -16.06 -20.70 -6.74
C ASN A 152 -16.76 -22.03 -6.49
N TRP A 153 -17.81 -22.04 -5.67
CA TRP A 153 -18.62 -23.23 -5.45
C TRP A 153 -19.29 -23.73 -6.72
N PHE A 154 -19.80 -22.82 -7.54
CA PHE A 154 -20.40 -23.16 -8.83
C PHE A 154 -19.35 -23.76 -9.77
N LEU A 155 -18.15 -23.17 -9.89
CA LEU A 155 -17.07 -23.71 -10.71
C LEU A 155 -16.61 -25.09 -10.23
N ILE A 156 -16.52 -25.32 -8.92
CA ILE A 156 -16.17 -26.63 -8.36
C ILE A 156 -17.28 -27.66 -8.72
N ALA A 157 -18.55 -27.30 -8.57
CA ALA A 157 -19.66 -28.20 -8.91
C ALA A 157 -19.67 -28.55 -10.41
N VAL A 158 -19.46 -27.57 -11.29
CA VAL A 158 -19.37 -27.81 -12.75
C VAL A 158 -18.20 -28.74 -13.08
N ASN A 159 -17.04 -28.53 -12.49
CA ASN A 159 -15.87 -29.40 -12.72
C ASN A 159 -16.13 -30.85 -12.25
N ILE A 160 -16.79 -31.03 -11.11
CA ILE A 160 -17.15 -32.38 -10.61
C ILE A 160 -18.13 -33.05 -11.57
N ILE A 161 -19.15 -32.33 -12.08
CA ILE A 161 -20.13 -32.87 -13.03
C ILE A 161 -19.43 -33.26 -14.32
N VAL A 162 -18.59 -32.40 -14.88
CA VAL A 162 -17.86 -32.71 -16.11
C VAL A 162 -16.98 -33.93 -15.95
N PHE A 163 -16.26 -34.03 -14.82
CA PHE A 163 -15.43 -35.19 -14.51
C PHE A 163 -16.26 -36.47 -14.42
N ALA A 164 -17.40 -36.44 -13.72
CA ALA A 164 -18.30 -37.60 -13.60
C ALA A 164 -18.86 -38.04 -14.97
N ILE A 165 -19.21 -37.11 -15.85
CA ILE A 165 -19.68 -37.41 -17.21
C ILE A 165 -18.57 -38.05 -18.04
N MET A 166 -17.33 -37.55 -17.92
CA MET A 166 -16.19 -38.13 -18.63
C MET A 166 -15.88 -39.55 -18.15
N GLU A 167 -15.97 -39.81 -16.84
CA GLU A 167 -15.77 -41.13 -16.24
C GLU A 167 -16.84 -42.15 -16.69
N ILE A 168 -18.12 -41.71 -16.83
CA ILE A 168 -19.22 -42.56 -17.28
C ILE A 168 -19.13 -42.86 -18.78
N ARG A 169 -18.59 -41.94 -19.61
CA ARG A 169 -18.52 -42.08 -21.06
C ARG A 169 -17.29 -42.79 -21.61
N GLY A 170 -16.30 -43.05 -20.80
CA GLY A 170 -15.09 -43.75 -21.16
C GLY A 170 -13.95 -43.35 -20.21
N SER A 171 -13.37 -44.35 -19.60
CA SER A 171 -12.19 -44.20 -18.74
C SER A 171 -11.11 -43.47 -19.51
N THR A 172 -10.71 -42.30 -19.03
CA THR A 172 -9.56 -41.53 -19.56
C THR A 172 -8.22 -42.20 -19.26
N THR A 173 -8.22 -43.40 -18.65
CA THR A 173 -7.04 -44.16 -18.25
C THR A 173 -6.74 -45.37 -19.12
N ASP A 174 -7.54 -45.68 -20.14
CA ASP A 174 -7.18 -46.72 -21.11
C ASP A 174 -6.15 -46.20 -22.12
N THR A 175 -4.92 -46.04 -21.66
CA THR A 175 -3.73 -46.06 -22.52
C THR A 175 -3.41 -47.54 -22.81
N ALA A 176 -4.02 -48.08 -23.86
CA ALA A 176 -3.56 -49.28 -24.45
C ALA A 176 -2.18 -49.03 -25.07
N TYR A 177 -1.14 -49.67 -24.56
CA TYR A 177 0.11 -49.92 -25.25
C TYR A 177 -0.03 -51.18 -26.09
#